data_f41befa7218e54e50c9908619d7fe5a2
#
_entry.id   f41befa7218e54e50c9908619d7fe5a2
#
_cell.length_a   1.000
_cell.length_b   1.000
_cell.length_c   1.000
_cell.angle_alpha   90.00
_cell.angle_beta   90.00
_cell.angle_gamma   90.00
#
_symmetry.space_group_name_H-M   'P 1'
#
loop_
_entity.id
_entity.type
_entity.pdbx_description
1 polymer ?
#
loop_
_entity_poly.entity_id
_entity_poly.type
_entity_poly.pdbx_seq_one_letter_code
_entity_poly.pdbx_strand_id
1 'polypeptide(L)'
;MHTRKEQMEAFGRFLDILDELREKCPWDRKQTNESLRPNTIEETYELCDALMKDDKKDICKELGDVLLHVAFYAKIGSETGDFDIKDVCDCLCEKLISVILMFLAK
;
A
#
# COMPACT_ATOMS: atom_id res chain seq x y z
N MET A 1 7.48 -1.46 -20.80
CA MET A 1 6.74 -1.52 -19.53
C MET A 1 5.70 -2.65 -19.58
N HIS A 2 5.21 -3.03 -18.42
CA HIS A 2 4.25 -4.14 -18.30
C HIS A 2 2.83 -3.69 -18.64
N THR A 3 1.97 -4.66 -18.99
CA THR A 3 0.56 -4.38 -19.26
C THR A 3 -0.21 -4.12 -17.96
N ARG A 4 -1.40 -3.54 -18.07
CA ARG A 4 -2.29 -3.34 -16.92
C ARG A 4 -2.64 -4.68 -16.25
N LYS A 5 -2.86 -5.73 -17.05
CA LYS A 5 -3.17 -7.05 -16.53
C LYS A 5 -2.01 -7.59 -15.67
N GLU A 6 -0.78 -7.47 -16.18
CA GLU A 6 0.41 -7.91 -15.45
C GLU A 6 0.58 -7.13 -14.14
N GLN A 7 0.32 -5.82 -14.16
CA GLN A 7 0.38 -5.00 -12.96
C GLN A 7 -0.65 -5.43 -11.92
N MET A 8 -1.87 -5.74 -12.36
CA MET A 8 -2.94 -6.22 -11.48
C MET A 8 -2.59 -7.58 -10.89
N GLU A 9 -2.05 -8.48 -11.70
CA GLU A 9 -1.63 -9.80 -11.23
C GLU A 9 -0.52 -9.72 -10.20
N ALA A 10 0.44 -8.82 -10.39
CA ALA A 10 1.52 -8.60 -9.44
C ALA A 10 0.98 -8.09 -8.10
N PHE A 11 0.03 -7.17 -8.13
CA PHE A 11 -0.60 -6.66 -6.91
C PHE A 11 -1.38 -7.77 -6.19
N GLY A 12 -2.14 -8.57 -6.93
CA GLY A 12 -2.87 -9.71 -6.38
C GLY A 12 -1.94 -10.72 -5.71
N ARG A 13 -0.82 -11.03 -6.37
CA ARG A 13 0.20 -11.92 -5.80
C ARG A 13 0.76 -11.36 -4.48
N PHE A 14 1.02 -10.06 -4.44
CA PHE A 14 1.47 -9.42 -3.21
C PHE A 14 0.44 -9.57 -2.09
N LEU A 15 -0.84 -9.34 -2.38
CA LEU A 15 -1.90 -9.49 -1.38
C LEU A 15 -1.99 -10.92 -0.84
N ASP A 16 -1.84 -11.92 -1.72
CA ASP A 16 -1.84 -13.33 -1.32
C ASP A 16 -0.67 -13.64 -0.39
N ILE A 17 0.50 -13.12 -0.71
CA ILE A 17 1.71 -13.29 0.14
C ILE A 17 1.49 -12.65 1.50
N LEU A 18 0.92 -11.45 1.53
CA LEU A 18 0.65 -10.75 2.77
C LEU A 18 -0.35 -11.51 3.65
N ASP A 19 -1.41 -12.05 3.04
CA ASP A 19 -2.39 -12.88 3.76
C ASP A 19 -1.70 -14.07 4.42
N GLU A 20 -0.82 -14.74 3.70
CA GLU A 20 -0.08 -15.90 4.22
C GLU A 20 0.88 -15.50 5.36
N LEU A 21 1.60 -14.41 5.20
CA LEU A 21 2.49 -13.89 6.25
C LEU A 21 1.69 -13.52 7.51
N ARG A 22 0.55 -12.85 7.35
CA ARG A 22 -0.30 -12.46 8.48
C ARG A 22 -0.80 -13.67 9.25
N GLU A 23 -1.06 -14.76 8.57
CA GLU A 23 -1.54 -16.00 9.18
C GLU A 23 -0.41 -16.80 9.81
N LYS A 24 0.74 -16.93 9.14
CA LYS A 24 1.79 -17.90 9.48
C LYS A 24 3.04 -17.33 10.13
N CYS A 25 3.38 -16.08 9.85
CA CYS A 25 4.58 -15.48 10.41
C CYS A 25 4.32 -14.93 11.80
N PRO A 26 4.99 -15.43 12.84
CA PRO A 26 4.77 -14.97 14.21
C PRO A 26 4.98 -13.47 14.39
N TRP A 27 5.96 -12.89 13.69
CA TRP A 27 6.23 -11.45 13.74
C TRP A 27 5.08 -10.65 13.14
N ASP A 28 4.64 -11.05 11.94
CA ASP A 28 3.56 -10.35 11.24
C ASP A 28 2.22 -10.47 11.97
N ARG A 29 1.96 -11.63 12.60
CA ARG A 29 0.73 -11.84 13.37
C ARG A 29 0.59 -10.93 14.57
N LYS A 30 1.70 -10.49 15.13
CA LYS A 30 1.73 -9.64 16.32
C LYS A 30 1.53 -8.17 16.03
N GLN A 31 1.66 -7.78 14.75
CA GLN A 31 1.59 -6.36 14.41
C GLN A 31 0.19 -5.79 14.58
N THR A 32 0.14 -4.56 15.06
CA THR A 32 -1.09 -3.78 15.21
C THR A 32 -0.89 -2.44 14.50
N ASN A 33 -1.94 -1.66 14.36
CA ASN A 33 -1.84 -0.30 13.83
C ASN A 33 -0.82 0.50 14.63
N GLU A 34 -0.86 0.37 15.95
CA GLU A 34 0.03 1.10 16.85
C GLU A 34 1.49 0.66 16.70
N SER A 35 1.72 -0.65 16.55
CA SER A 35 3.09 -1.16 16.43
C SER A 35 3.73 -0.80 15.09
N LEU A 36 2.94 -0.70 14.03
CA LEU A 36 3.44 -0.38 12.69
C LEU A 36 3.64 1.12 12.47
N ARG A 37 2.93 1.96 13.20
CA ARG A 37 2.92 3.41 12.97
C ARG A 37 4.30 4.06 12.95
N PRO A 38 5.19 3.80 13.93
CA PRO A 38 6.54 4.38 13.87
C PRO A 38 7.32 3.92 12.63
N ASN A 39 7.17 2.66 12.24
CA ASN A 39 7.85 2.10 11.08
C ASN A 39 7.34 2.74 9.79
N THR A 40 6.04 3.06 9.71
CA THR A 40 5.47 3.73 8.55
C THR A 40 6.10 5.11 8.34
N ILE A 41 6.31 5.85 9.42
CA ILE A 41 6.98 7.15 9.35
C ILE A 41 8.40 6.98 8.82
N GLU A 42 9.13 5.99 9.35
CA GLU A 42 10.50 5.68 8.93
C GLU A 42 10.55 5.33 7.43
N GLU A 43 9.67 4.45 6.97
CA GLU A 43 9.63 4.04 5.57
C GLU A 43 9.30 5.22 4.65
N THR A 44 8.48 6.14 5.09
CA THR A 44 8.16 7.34 4.33
C THR A 44 9.39 8.25 4.19
N TYR A 45 10.17 8.41 5.25
CA TYR A 45 11.42 9.15 5.19
C TYR A 45 12.44 8.49 4.27
N GLU A 46 12.56 7.18 4.33
CA GLU A 46 13.48 6.43 3.47
C GLU A 46 13.10 6.58 2.00
N LEU A 47 11.80 6.55 1.70
CA LEU A 47 11.31 6.82 0.34
C LEU A 47 11.70 8.22 -0.10
N CYS A 48 11.46 9.23 0.74
CA CYS A 48 11.80 10.61 0.41
C CYS A 48 13.30 10.78 0.17
N ASP A 49 14.12 10.12 0.96
CA ASP A 49 15.58 10.15 0.79
C ASP A 49 15.99 9.53 -0.55
N ALA A 50 15.41 8.39 -0.90
CA ALA A 50 15.67 7.74 -2.18
C ALA A 50 15.27 8.64 -3.36
N LEU A 51 14.13 9.33 -3.24
CA LEU A 51 13.66 10.26 -4.25
C LEU A 51 14.61 11.44 -4.41
N MET A 52 15.14 11.98 -3.32
CA MET A 52 16.12 13.08 -3.36
C MET A 52 17.40 12.67 -4.05
N LYS A 53 17.85 11.44 -3.83
CA LYS A 53 19.07 10.90 -4.46
C LYS A 53 18.87 10.45 -5.89
N ASP A 54 17.61 10.36 -6.33
CA ASP A 54 17.22 9.89 -7.67
C ASP A 54 17.80 8.52 -8.03
N ASP A 55 17.95 7.66 -7.05
CA ASP A 55 18.38 6.27 -7.24
C ASP A 55 17.16 5.41 -7.58
N LYS A 56 16.99 5.09 -8.86
CA LYS A 56 15.78 4.42 -9.38
C LYS A 56 15.55 3.04 -8.75
N LYS A 57 16.61 2.31 -8.52
CA LYS A 57 16.52 0.97 -7.89
C LYS A 57 16.05 1.08 -6.44
N ASP A 58 16.59 2.05 -5.71
CA ASP A 58 16.23 2.28 -4.33
C ASP A 58 14.81 2.83 -4.21
N ILE A 59 14.41 3.73 -5.13
CA ILE A 59 13.04 4.25 -5.19
C ILE A 59 12.05 3.09 -5.36
N CYS A 60 12.32 2.16 -6.26
CA CYS A 60 11.46 1.01 -6.50
C CYS A 60 11.31 0.17 -5.21
N LYS A 61 12.43 -0.08 -4.53
CA LYS A 61 12.43 -0.82 -3.27
C LYS A 61 11.63 -0.10 -2.18
N GLU A 62 11.87 1.19 -2.00
CA GLU A 62 11.21 1.96 -0.94
C GLU A 62 9.70 2.16 -1.21
N LEU A 63 9.30 2.25 -2.47
CA LEU A 63 7.88 2.26 -2.83
C LEU A 63 7.21 0.95 -2.40
N GLY A 64 7.89 -0.18 -2.57
CA GLY A 64 7.39 -1.47 -2.11
C GLY A 64 7.20 -1.50 -0.60
N ASP A 65 8.15 -0.97 0.15
CA ASP A 65 8.07 -0.94 1.62
C ASP A 65 6.89 -0.08 2.10
N VAL A 66 6.64 1.06 1.45
CA VAL A 66 5.49 1.91 1.78
C VAL A 66 4.18 1.22 1.39
N LEU A 67 4.14 0.58 0.22
CA LEU A 67 2.98 -0.19 -0.23
C LEU A 67 2.64 -1.31 0.74
N LEU A 68 3.66 -1.99 1.27
CA LEU A 68 3.46 -3.03 2.28
C LEU A 68 2.69 -2.49 3.49
N HIS A 69 3.05 -1.31 3.97
CA HIS A 69 2.36 -0.72 5.12
C HIS A 69 0.90 -0.37 4.80
N VAL A 70 0.64 0.19 3.61
CA VAL A 70 -0.73 0.50 3.18
C VAL A 70 -1.58 -0.77 3.19
N ALA A 71 -1.10 -1.82 2.55
CA ALA A 71 -1.83 -3.09 2.46
C ALA A 71 -1.96 -3.79 3.82
N PHE A 72 -0.95 -3.66 4.67
CA PHE A 72 -0.97 -4.26 6.00
C PHE A 72 -2.06 -3.62 6.87
N TYR A 73 -2.18 -2.30 6.87
CA TYR A 73 -3.28 -1.62 7.59
C TYR A 73 -4.64 -2.02 7.05
N ALA A 74 -4.77 -2.18 5.74
CA ALA A 74 -6.00 -2.65 5.13
C ALA A 74 -6.33 -4.09 5.55
N LYS A 75 -5.30 -4.94 5.67
CA LYS A 75 -5.47 -6.30 6.15
C LYS A 75 -5.96 -6.32 7.59
N ILE A 76 -5.38 -5.51 8.46
CA ILE A 76 -5.81 -5.37 9.85
C ILE A 76 -7.26 -4.90 9.91
N GLY A 77 -7.62 -3.89 9.13
CA GLY A 77 -9.00 -3.39 9.05
C GLY A 77 -9.99 -4.46 8.60
N SER A 78 -9.56 -5.35 7.70
CA SER A 78 -10.43 -6.43 7.22
C SER A 78 -10.72 -7.48 8.30
N GLU A 79 -9.80 -7.66 9.24
CA GLU A 79 -9.94 -8.65 10.31
C GLU A 79 -11.06 -8.31 11.29
N THR A 80 -11.41 -7.05 11.37
CA THR A 80 -12.54 -6.58 12.20
C THR A 80 -13.77 -6.21 11.38
N GLY A 81 -13.74 -6.48 10.08
CA GLY A 81 -14.86 -6.20 9.19
C GLY A 81 -15.08 -4.72 8.89
N ASP A 82 -14.09 -3.86 9.15
CA ASP A 82 -14.24 -2.43 8.98
C ASP A 82 -14.03 -1.98 7.53
N PHE A 83 -12.99 -2.46 6.89
CA PHE A 83 -12.67 -2.19 5.47
C PHE A 83 -11.57 -3.14 5.01
N ASP A 84 -11.40 -3.26 3.70
CA ASP A 84 -10.29 -3.99 3.09
C ASP A 84 -9.59 -3.13 2.04
N ILE A 85 -8.65 -3.71 1.31
CA ILE A 85 -7.89 -2.97 0.29
C ILE A 85 -8.77 -2.47 -0.85
N LYS A 86 -9.87 -3.18 -1.16
CA LYS A 86 -10.81 -2.72 -2.19
C LYS A 86 -11.45 -1.41 -1.76
N ASP A 87 -11.87 -1.31 -0.50
CA ASP A 87 -12.47 -0.09 0.04
C ASP A 87 -11.49 1.08 0.00
N VAL A 88 -10.23 0.83 0.32
CA VAL A 88 -9.17 1.84 0.24
C VAL A 88 -9.03 2.36 -1.19
N CYS A 89 -8.96 1.44 -2.16
CA CYS A 89 -8.85 1.79 -3.58
C CYS A 89 -10.10 2.55 -4.08
N ASP A 90 -11.28 2.06 -3.74
CA ASP A 90 -12.54 2.67 -4.18
C ASP A 90 -12.70 4.09 -3.62
N CYS A 91 -12.37 4.27 -2.34
CA CYS A 91 -12.40 5.58 -1.69
C CYS A 91 -11.48 6.58 -2.41
N LEU A 92 -10.27 6.15 -2.73
CA LEU A 92 -9.33 6.97 -3.48
C LEU A 92 -9.84 7.26 -4.90
N CYS A 93 -10.35 6.26 -5.60
CA CYS A 93 -10.88 6.42 -6.96
C CYS A 93 -12.01 7.43 -7.00
N GLU A 94 -12.95 7.36 -6.07
CA GLU A 94 -14.06 8.30 -5.97
C GLU A 94 -13.57 9.74 -5.79
N LYS A 95 -12.59 9.92 -4.91
CA LYS A 95 -11.96 11.23 -4.70
C LYS A 95 -11.31 11.75 -5.97
N LEU A 96 -10.56 10.89 -6.68
CA LEU A 96 -9.87 11.28 -7.90
C LEU A 96 -10.84 11.59 -9.04
N ILE A 97 -11.93 10.84 -9.16
CA ILE A 97 -12.98 11.10 -10.14
C ILE A 97 -13.61 12.48 -9.88
N SER A 98 -13.90 12.81 -8.62
CA SER A 98 -14.42 14.14 -8.25
C SER A 98 -13.46 15.25 -8.68
N VAL A 99 -12.16 15.06 -8.48
CA VAL A 99 -11.14 16.04 -8.89
C VAL A 99 -11.15 16.21 -10.40
N ILE A 100 -11.20 15.11 -11.16
CA ILE A 100 -11.25 15.13 -12.63
C ILE A 100 -12.50 15.89 -13.09
N LEU A 101 -13.66 15.60 -12.51
CA LEU A 101 -14.92 16.27 -12.86
C LEU A 101 -14.86 17.77 -12.59
N MET A 102 -14.23 18.20 -11.50
CA MET A 102 -14.02 19.62 -11.21
C MET A 102 -13.24 20.32 -12.33
N PHE A 103 -12.18 19.69 -12.83
CA PHE A 103 -11.40 20.26 -13.94
C PHE A 103 -12.16 20.26 -15.24
N LEU A 104 -12.96 19.22 -15.53
CA LEU A 104 -13.72 19.12 -16.76
C LEU A 104 -14.94 20.03 -16.80
N ALA A 105 -15.45 20.45 -15.65
CA ALA A 105 -16.63 21.30 -15.55
C ALA A 105 -16.33 22.79 -15.80
N LYS A 106 -15.08 23.14 -16.01
CA LYS A 106 -14.68 24.54 -16.26
C LYS A 106 -14.93 24.96 -17.71
#